data_e4c41fc0590d3b4258d641becf75ed85
#
_entry.id   e4c41fc0590d3b4258d641becf75ed85
#
_cell.length_a   1.000
_cell.length_b   1.000
_cell.length_c   1.000
_cell.angle_alpha   90.00
_cell.angle_beta   90.00
_cell.angle_gamma   90.00
#
_symmetry.space_group_name_H-M   'P 1'
#
loop_
_entity.id
_entity.type
_entity.pdbx_description
1 polymer ?
#
loop_
_entity_poly.entity_id
_entity_poly.type
_entity_poly.pdbx_seq_one_letter_code
_entity_poly.pdbx_strand_id
1 'polypeptide(L)'
;MFFGTNLLAQSKLSFGWLPKVNISKKLSENLKWVNSIEAREDIYKESFHFSHNLVDLSTILSYRSDINESFNFGYILRFREGETIHRLLQHYNRIQNLETFKLAHRFGLEQFFQSDIKTQFRTRYRATIQKALNGENVDINEWYLKISNEYLYQFNEKDLEIRLSPYLGYKLSKKDKIEFGLDYRLGRVLETEHKNNLWFRTTWYISL
;
A
#
# COMPACT_ATOMS: atom_id res chain seq x y z
N MET A 1 26.34 36.73 19.75
CA MET A 1 25.73 36.78 18.42
C MET A 1 25.13 35.39 18.17
N PHE A 2 23.85 35.20 18.49
CA PHE A 2 23.17 33.90 18.34
C PHE A 2 22.66 33.78 16.93
N PHE A 3 23.20 32.87 16.15
CA PHE A 3 22.62 32.44 14.87
C PHE A 3 21.46 31.50 15.18
N GLY A 4 20.26 32.04 15.23
CA GLY A 4 19.03 31.23 15.20
C GLY A 4 18.85 30.68 13.78
N THR A 5 19.17 29.43 13.56
CA THR A 5 18.78 28.70 12.35
C THR A 5 17.28 28.44 12.41
N ASN A 6 16.50 29.27 11.73
CA ASN A 6 15.09 28.98 11.45
C ASN A 6 14.99 27.84 10.41
N LEU A 7 15.21 26.61 10.84
CA LEU A 7 14.85 25.40 10.13
C LEU A 7 13.36 25.10 10.36
N LEU A 8 12.50 26.01 9.95
CA LEU A 8 11.09 25.73 9.75
C LEU A 8 10.87 25.43 8.26
N ALA A 9 11.32 24.27 7.81
CA ALA A 9 10.72 23.67 6.64
C ALA A 9 9.26 23.36 7.02
N GLN A 10 8.33 24.23 6.63
CA GLN A 10 6.90 24.01 6.79
C GLN A 10 6.49 22.87 5.86
N SER A 11 6.74 21.65 6.29
CA SER A 11 6.23 20.48 5.61
C SER A 11 4.71 20.44 5.83
N LYS A 12 3.93 20.73 4.79
CA LYS A 12 2.47 20.64 4.85
C LYS A 12 2.09 19.19 5.12
N LEU A 13 1.53 18.92 6.31
CA LEU A 13 0.98 17.62 6.66
C LEU A 13 -0.47 17.54 6.19
N SER A 14 -0.80 16.51 5.42
CA SER A 14 -2.20 16.16 5.14
C SER A 14 -2.58 14.87 5.88
N PHE A 15 -3.84 14.78 6.26
CA PHE A 15 -4.41 13.60 6.92
C PHE A 15 -5.67 13.15 6.20
N GLY A 16 -5.89 11.83 6.11
CA GLY A 16 -7.08 11.28 5.47
C GLY A 16 -7.33 9.82 5.84
N TRP A 17 -8.31 9.23 5.16
CA TRP A 17 -8.74 7.84 5.38
C TRP A 17 -8.65 7.02 4.09
N LEU A 18 -8.19 5.76 4.20
CA LEU A 18 -8.06 4.79 3.12
C LEU A 18 -8.87 3.52 3.45
N PRO A 19 -10.18 3.52 3.27
CA PRO A 19 -10.98 2.31 3.35
C PRO A 19 -10.71 1.39 2.15
N LYS A 20 -10.54 0.09 2.41
CA LYS A 20 -10.30 -0.93 1.39
C LYS A 20 -11.04 -2.22 1.68
N VAL A 21 -11.66 -2.78 0.66
CA VAL A 21 -12.14 -4.17 0.66
C VAL A 21 -11.33 -4.96 -0.35
N ASN A 22 -10.87 -6.13 0.05
CA ASN A 22 -10.06 -7.02 -0.76
C ASN A 22 -10.71 -8.40 -0.79
N ILE A 23 -11.16 -8.84 -1.96
CA ILE A 23 -11.82 -10.13 -2.17
C ILE A 23 -10.88 -11.01 -2.98
N SER A 24 -10.62 -12.22 -2.51
CA SER A 24 -9.76 -13.17 -3.19
C SER A 24 -10.45 -14.51 -3.41
N LYS A 25 -10.20 -15.12 -4.57
CA LYS A 25 -10.68 -16.44 -4.93
C LYS A 25 -9.53 -17.31 -5.42
N LYS A 26 -9.40 -18.50 -4.87
CA LYS A 26 -8.47 -19.51 -5.36
C LYS A 26 -9.06 -20.11 -6.65
N LEU A 27 -8.37 -19.98 -7.77
CA LEU A 27 -8.80 -20.53 -9.08
C LEU A 27 -8.21 -21.92 -9.32
N SER A 28 -6.97 -22.14 -8.87
CA SER A 28 -6.29 -23.44 -8.87
C SER A 28 -5.31 -23.52 -7.70
N GLU A 29 -4.53 -24.61 -7.59
CA GLU A 29 -3.53 -24.74 -6.53
C GLU A 29 -2.49 -23.62 -6.54
N ASN A 30 -2.12 -23.16 -7.73
CA ASN A 30 -1.09 -22.14 -7.91
C ASN A 30 -1.64 -20.79 -8.36
N LEU A 31 -2.93 -20.66 -8.65
CA LEU A 31 -3.50 -19.45 -9.20
C LEU A 31 -4.58 -18.88 -8.29
N LYS A 32 -4.42 -17.60 -7.94
CA LYS A 32 -5.34 -16.84 -7.10
C LYS A 32 -5.74 -15.55 -7.81
N TRP A 33 -7.02 -15.26 -7.82
CA TRP A 33 -7.57 -14.00 -8.31
C TRP A 33 -7.92 -13.09 -7.12
N VAL A 34 -7.51 -11.84 -7.21
CA VAL A 34 -7.69 -10.84 -6.14
C VAL A 34 -8.29 -9.58 -6.74
N ASN A 35 -9.45 -9.19 -6.24
CA ASN A 35 -10.10 -7.93 -6.60
C ASN A 35 -10.15 -7.03 -5.38
N SER A 36 -10.03 -5.72 -5.58
CA SER A 36 -10.24 -4.80 -4.47
C SER A 36 -10.81 -3.46 -4.93
N ILE A 37 -11.52 -2.84 -4.02
CA ILE A 37 -11.90 -1.43 -4.09
C ILE A 37 -11.21 -0.71 -2.92
N GLU A 38 -10.57 0.40 -3.22
CA GLU A 38 -9.94 1.30 -2.23
C GLU A 38 -10.38 2.72 -2.54
N ALA A 39 -10.96 3.40 -1.56
CA ALA A 39 -11.23 4.84 -1.66
C ALA A 39 -10.15 5.62 -0.90
N ARG A 40 -10.03 6.89 -1.24
CA ARG A 40 -9.18 7.84 -0.55
C ARG A 40 -9.97 9.08 -0.24
N GLU A 41 -10.09 9.36 1.06
CA GLU A 41 -10.86 10.49 1.59
C GLU A 41 -9.92 11.42 2.32
N ASP A 42 -9.77 12.65 1.84
CA ASP A 42 -9.02 13.69 2.53
C ASP A 42 -9.87 14.25 3.68
N ILE A 43 -9.27 14.35 4.88
CA ILE A 43 -9.94 14.88 6.09
C ILE A 43 -9.33 16.23 6.50
N TYR A 44 -8.03 16.40 6.28
CA TYR A 44 -7.29 17.59 6.63
C TYR A 44 -6.24 17.94 5.58
N LYS A 45 -6.35 19.12 5.01
CA LYS A 45 -5.35 19.80 4.16
C LYS A 45 -5.41 21.28 4.51
N GLU A 46 -4.50 21.77 5.36
CA GLU A 46 -4.50 23.15 5.87
C GLU A 46 -5.71 23.53 6.75
N SER A 47 -6.87 22.94 6.53
CA SER A 47 -8.09 23.04 7.32
C SER A 47 -8.82 21.71 7.35
N PHE A 48 -9.74 21.52 8.32
CA PHE A 48 -10.63 20.34 8.32
C PHE A 48 -11.63 20.46 7.18
N HIS A 49 -11.53 19.55 6.23
CA HIS A 49 -12.42 19.47 5.08
C HIS A 49 -12.50 18.02 4.60
N PHE A 50 -13.67 17.43 4.71
CA PHE A 50 -13.89 16.08 4.19
C PHE A 50 -14.15 16.14 2.68
N SER A 51 -13.26 15.54 1.89
CA SER A 51 -13.41 15.50 0.44
C SER A 51 -12.95 14.18 -0.15
N HIS A 52 -13.73 13.70 -1.11
CA HIS A 52 -13.36 12.52 -1.90
C HIS A 52 -12.18 12.85 -2.82
N ASN A 53 -11.11 12.05 -2.76
CA ASN A 53 -9.91 12.25 -3.57
C ASN A 53 -9.89 11.29 -4.77
N LEU A 54 -10.08 9.98 -4.54
CA LEU A 54 -10.05 8.98 -5.60
C LEU A 54 -10.66 7.65 -5.18
N VAL A 55 -11.01 6.84 -6.20
CA VAL A 55 -11.32 5.41 -6.06
C VAL A 55 -10.39 4.60 -6.95
N ASP A 56 -9.80 3.52 -6.40
CA ASP A 56 -9.05 2.50 -7.12
C ASP A 56 -9.86 1.20 -7.18
N LEU A 57 -10.20 0.75 -8.39
CA LEU A 57 -10.70 -0.59 -8.66
C LEU A 57 -9.53 -1.44 -9.16
N SER A 58 -9.20 -2.53 -8.49
CA SER A 58 -8.08 -3.37 -8.90
C SER A 58 -8.46 -4.82 -9.10
N THR A 59 -7.85 -5.44 -10.11
CA THR A 59 -7.90 -6.87 -10.38
C THR A 59 -6.48 -7.39 -10.54
N ILE A 60 -6.13 -8.44 -9.82
CA ILE A 60 -4.77 -9.00 -9.78
C ILE A 60 -4.86 -10.51 -9.88
N LEU A 61 -4.10 -11.07 -10.80
CA LEU A 61 -3.86 -12.49 -10.92
C LEU A 61 -2.52 -12.82 -10.25
N SER A 62 -2.54 -13.68 -9.26
CA SER A 62 -1.37 -14.10 -8.50
C SER A 62 -1.06 -15.56 -8.80
N TYR A 63 0.10 -15.80 -9.39
CA TYR A 63 0.63 -17.12 -9.67
C TYR A 63 1.72 -17.48 -8.67
N ARG A 64 1.53 -18.58 -7.94
CA ARG A 64 2.52 -19.12 -7.01
C ARG A 64 3.49 -20.01 -7.78
N SER A 65 4.74 -19.57 -7.90
CA SER A 65 5.81 -20.30 -8.57
C SER A 65 6.48 -21.31 -7.63
N ASP A 66 6.52 -21.01 -6.33
CA ASP A 66 7.07 -21.86 -5.28
C ASP A 66 6.30 -21.64 -3.96
N ILE A 67 6.60 -22.42 -2.92
CA ILE A 67 5.98 -22.33 -1.59
C ILE A 67 6.06 -20.89 -1.06
N ASN A 68 7.18 -20.24 -1.27
CA ASN A 68 7.49 -18.91 -0.74
C ASN A 68 7.52 -17.80 -1.80
N GLU A 69 7.22 -18.09 -3.06
CA GLU A 69 7.37 -17.16 -4.16
C GLU A 69 6.11 -17.05 -5.02
N SER A 70 5.82 -15.83 -5.48
CA SER A 70 4.71 -15.59 -6.40
C SER A 70 4.96 -14.41 -7.33
N PHE A 71 4.40 -14.52 -8.53
CA PHE A 71 4.30 -13.44 -9.50
C PHE A 71 2.87 -12.94 -9.56
N ASN A 72 2.70 -11.63 -9.58
CA ASN A 72 1.40 -10.98 -9.68
C ASN A 72 1.37 -10.10 -10.91
N PHE A 73 0.31 -10.26 -11.70
CA PHE A 73 -0.03 -9.37 -12.82
C PHE A 73 -1.35 -8.71 -12.49
N GLY A 74 -1.43 -7.41 -12.62
CA GLY A 74 -2.62 -6.70 -12.21
C GLY A 74 -2.88 -5.45 -13.03
N TYR A 75 -4.14 -5.06 -12.97
CA TYR A 75 -4.65 -3.85 -13.56
C TYR A 75 -5.44 -3.07 -12.51
N ILE A 76 -5.24 -1.76 -12.48
CA ILE A 76 -5.96 -0.84 -11.59
C ILE A 76 -6.57 0.25 -12.46
N LEU A 77 -7.85 0.46 -12.26
CA LEU A 77 -8.59 1.59 -12.79
C LEU A 77 -8.78 2.60 -11.67
N ARG A 78 -8.22 3.79 -11.84
CA ARG A 78 -8.30 4.88 -10.87
C ARG A 78 -9.19 5.98 -11.41
N PHE A 79 -10.16 6.38 -10.61
CA PHE A 79 -10.98 7.56 -10.83
C PHE A 79 -10.51 8.65 -9.86
N ARG A 80 -10.10 9.79 -10.39
CA ARG A 80 -9.61 10.92 -9.61
C ARG A 80 -10.00 12.23 -10.26
N GLU A 81 -10.77 13.07 -9.56
CA GLU A 81 -11.10 14.45 -10.01
C GLU A 81 -11.64 14.49 -11.46
N GLY A 82 -12.48 13.53 -11.84
CA GLY A 82 -13.03 13.42 -13.20
C GLY A 82 -12.12 12.74 -14.22
N GLU A 83 -10.88 12.43 -13.86
CA GLU A 83 -9.93 11.73 -14.72
C GLU A 83 -9.94 10.23 -14.48
N THR A 84 -9.63 9.47 -15.51
CA THR A 84 -9.45 8.03 -15.45
C THR A 84 -7.99 7.68 -15.73
N ILE A 85 -7.34 7.02 -14.77
CA ILE A 85 -5.94 6.60 -14.87
C ILE A 85 -5.89 5.08 -14.89
N HIS A 86 -5.33 4.52 -15.95
CA HIS A 86 -5.10 3.10 -16.11
C HIS A 86 -3.71 2.74 -15.60
N ARG A 87 -3.60 1.69 -14.76
CA ARG A 87 -2.31 1.25 -14.24
C ARG A 87 -2.14 -0.24 -14.39
N LEU A 88 -1.10 -0.66 -15.10
CA LEU A 88 -0.62 -2.03 -15.11
C LEU A 88 0.42 -2.22 -14.02
N LEU A 89 0.44 -3.39 -13.41
CA LEU A 89 1.42 -3.74 -12.39
C LEU A 89 1.93 -5.18 -12.56
N GLN A 90 3.21 -5.36 -12.31
CA GLN A 90 3.87 -6.65 -12.21
C GLN A 90 4.63 -6.68 -10.89
N HIS A 91 4.40 -7.72 -10.07
CA HIS A 91 5.10 -7.88 -8.81
C HIS A 91 5.71 -9.28 -8.71
N TYR A 92 6.91 -9.34 -8.19
CA TYR A 92 7.51 -10.55 -7.63
C TYR A 92 7.48 -10.45 -6.10
N ASN A 93 6.97 -11.49 -5.44
CA ASN A 93 6.93 -11.56 -3.98
C ASN A 93 7.71 -12.78 -3.52
N ARG A 94 8.45 -12.59 -2.42
CA ARG A 94 9.14 -13.66 -1.70
C ARG A 94 8.84 -13.54 -0.21
N ILE A 95 8.48 -14.66 0.43
CA ILE A 95 8.18 -14.73 1.86
C ILE A 95 9.23 -15.60 2.53
N GLN A 96 9.73 -15.17 3.67
CA GLN A 96 10.61 -15.92 4.55
C GLN A 96 9.88 -16.13 5.87
N ASN A 97 9.62 -17.39 6.22
CA ASN A 97 9.07 -17.75 7.51
C ASN A 97 10.24 -17.93 8.48
N LEU A 98 10.37 -17.01 9.42
CA LEU A 98 11.32 -17.06 10.51
C LEU A 98 10.60 -17.57 11.76
N GLU A 99 11.32 -18.06 12.77
CA GLU A 99 10.73 -18.67 13.96
C GLU A 99 9.67 -17.79 14.64
N THR A 100 9.92 -16.48 14.74
CA THR A 100 9.06 -15.56 15.49
C THR A 100 8.23 -14.60 14.63
N PHE A 101 8.55 -14.48 13.34
CA PHE A 101 7.86 -13.55 12.43
C PHE A 101 7.99 -13.99 10.96
N LYS A 102 7.15 -13.42 10.11
CA LYS A 102 7.21 -13.59 8.66
C LYS A 102 7.78 -12.31 8.05
N LEU A 103 8.81 -12.46 7.20
CA LEU A 103 9.36 -11.37 6.41
C LEU A 103 8.97 -11.56 4.95
N ALA A 104 8.34 -10.56 4.37
CA ALA A 104 7.95 -10.59 2.96
C ALA A 104 8.61 -9.44 2.19
N HIS A 105 9.11 -9.77 1.01
CA HIS A 105 9.67 -8.82 0.05
C HIS A 105 8.76 -8.75 -1.17
N ARG A 106 8.54 -7.54 -1.67
CA ARG A 106 7.85 -7.31 -2.94
C ARG A 106 8.67 -6.36 -3.79
N PHE A 107 8.99 -6.81 -5.00
CA PHE A 107 9.53 -5.97 -6.06
C PHE A 107 8.43 -5.75 -7.08
N GLY A 108 8.29 -4.55 -7.61
CA GLY A 108 7.22 -4.21 -8.53
C GLY A 108 7.64 -3.22 -9.60
N LEU A 109 6.99 -3.40 -10.75
CA LEU A 109 6.98 -2.42 -11.86
C LEU A 109 5.54 -1.99 -12.07
N GLU A 110 5.34 -0.71 -12.32
CA GLU A 110 4.02 -0.13 -12.58
C GLU A 110 4.12 0.81 -13.78
N GLN A 111 3.12 0.74 -14.65
CA GLN A 111 2.95 1.64 -15.78
C GLN A 111 1.63 2.38 -15.62
N PHE A 112 1.63 3.70 -15.79
CA PHE A 112 0.45 4.54 -15.71
C PHE A 112 0.15 5.13 -17.08
N PHE A 113 -1.10 5.01 -17.48
CA PHE A 113 -1.61 5.53 -18.74
C PHE A 113 -2.77 6.48 -18.42
N GLN A 114 -2.68 7.68 -18.94
CA GLN A 114 -3.67 8.73 -18.78
C GLN A 114 -3.74 9.53 -20.07
N SER A 115 -4.91 10.07 -20.42
CA SER A 115 -5.06 10.93 -21.60
C SER A 115 -4.10 12.11 -21.52
N ASP A 116 -3.52 12.44 -22.68
CA ASP A 116 -2.63 13.61 -22.88
C ASP A 116 -1.35 13.64 -22.06
N ILE A 117 -1.03 12.55 -21.32
CA ILE A 117 0.21 12.42 -20.54
C ILE A 117 1.01 11.22 -21.05
N LYS A 118 2.34 11.42 -21.22
CA LYS A 118 3.24 10.33 -21.55
C LYS A 118 3.17 9.23 -20.49
N THR A 119 3.22 7.97 -20.93
CA THR A 119 3.27 6.81 -20.04
C THR A 119 4.31 7.02 -18.94
N GLN A 120 3.88 6.87 -17.69
CA GLN A 120 4.75 7.00 -16.54
C GLN A 120 5.14 5.62 -16.01
N PHE A 121 6.38 5.49 -15.56
CA PHE A 121 6.94 4.25 -15.03
C PHE A 121 7.37 4.44 -13.58
N ARG A 122 7.07 3.44 -12.75
CA ARG A 122 7.46 3.43 -11.35
C ARG A 122 7.96 2.06 -10.93
N THR A 123 9.11 2.02 -10.23
CA THR A 123 9.55 0.84 -9.50
C THR A 123 9.10 0.93 -8.06
N ARG A 124 8.94 -0.24 -7.45
CA ARG A 124 8.51 -0.38 -6.06
C ARG A 124 9.29 -1.51 -5.39
N TYR A 125 9.79 -1.22 -4.20
CA TYR A 125 10.26 -2.25 -3.28
C TYR A 125 9.51 -2.11 -1.96
N ARG A 126 8.99 -3.22 -1.41
CA ARG A 126 8.35 -3.25 -0.10
C ARG A 126 8.91 -4.40 0.72
N ALA A 127 9.37 -4.08 1.92
CA ALA A 127 9.62 -5.05 2.98
C ALA A 127 8.45 -5.03 3.97
N THR A 128 8.01 -6.21 4.41
CA THR A 128 6.91 -6.34 5.37
C THR A 128 7.26 -7.37 6.41
N ILE A 129 7.16 -7.02 7.68
CA ILE A 129 7.27 -7.92 8.82
C ILE A 129 5.88 -8.14 9.40
N GLN A 130 5.52 -9.39 9.66
CA GLN A 130 4.28 -9.75 10.34
C GLN A 130 4.58 -10.71 11.49
N LYS A 131 4.00 -10.42 12.67
CA LYS A 131 4.14 -11.24 13.88
C LYS A 131 2.78 -11.50 14.50
N ALA A 132 2.47 -12.76 14.84
CA ALA A 132 1.35 -13.10 15.70
C ALA A 132 1.60 -12.52 17.10
N LEU A 133 0.57 -12.03 17.78
CA LEU A 133 0.69 -11.55 19.16
C LEU A 133 0.59 -12.69 20.16
N ASN A 134 0.03 -13.83 19.73
CA ASN A 134 -0.06 -15.05 20.50
C ASN A 134 0.43 -16.21 19.63
N GLY A 135 1.37 -17.03 20.16
CA GLY A 135 1.96 -18.15 19.42
C GLY A 135 2.83 -17.76 18.22
N GLU A 136 3.09 -18.73 17.37
CA GLU A 136 3.94 -18.58 16.16
C GLU A 136 3.14 -18.19 14.91
N ASN A 137 1.88 -18.62 14.83
CA ASN A 137 0.99 -18.37 13.71
C ASN A 137 -0.24 -17.57 14.15
N VAL A 138 -0.82 -16.84 13.21
CA VAL A 138 -2.06 -16.11 13.47
C VAL A 138 -3.24 -17.07 13.34
N ASP A 139 -3.86 -17.43 14.47
CA ASP A 139 -5.05 -18.26 14.49
C ASP A 139 -6.36 -17.46 14.47
N ILE A 140 -7.50 -18.14 14.37
CA ILE A 140 -8.81 -17.48 14.34
C ILE A 140 -9.02 -16.81 15.71
N ASN A 141 -9.61 -15.60 15.70
CA ASN A 141 -9.82 -14.73 16.85
C ASN A 141 -8.52 -14.22 17.49
N GLU A 142 -7.46 -14.12 16.71
CA GLU A 142 -6.17 -13.59 17.18
C GLU A 142 -5.77 -12.30 16.48
N TRP A 143 -5.01 -11.50 17.23
CA TRP A 143 -4.39 -10.28 16.78
C TRP A 143 -2.97 -10.53 16.27
N TYR A 144 -2.56 -9.72 15.31
CA TYR A 144 -1.17 -9.70 14.82
C TYR A 144 -0.72 -8.28 14.50
N LEU A 145 0.56 -8.07 14.60
CA LEU A 145 1.20 -6.84 14.15
C LEU A 145 1.81 -7.04 12.76
N LYS A 146 1.71 -6.00 11.95
CA LYS A 146 2.34 -5.95 10.65
C LYS A 146 2.93 -4.56 10.43
N ILE A 147 4.19 -4.49 10.00
CA ILE A 147 4.86 -3.24 9.64
C ILE A 147 5.38 -3.40 8.22
N SER A 148 5.08 -2.43 7.37
CA SER A 148 5.60 -2.36 6.00
C SER A 148 6.41 -1.09 5.82
N ASN A 149 7.57 -1.22 5.18
CA ASN A 149 8.34 -0.09 4.65
C ASN A 149 8.42 -0.24 3.14
N GLU A 150 8.16 0.84 2.40
CA GLU A 150 8.06 0.81 0.95
C GLU A 150 8.78 2.00 0.34
N TYR A 151 9.50 1.75 -0.75
CA TYR A 151 10.21 2.71 -1.57
C TYR A 151 9.61 2.68 -2.97
N LEU A 152 9.23 3.85 -3.50
CA LEU A 152 8.63 4.02 -4.81
C LEU A 152 9.43 5.06 -5.59
N TYR A 153 10.09 4.63 -6.66
CA TYR A 153 10.83 5.55 -7.52
C TYR A 153 10.07 5.80 -8.82
N GLN A 154 9.73 7.06 -9.06
CA GLN A 154 9.04 7.53 -10.26
C GLN A 154 10.07 7.99 -11.29
N PHE A 155 10.19 7.28 -12.41
CA PHE A 155 11.23 7.56 -13.39
C PHE A 155 11.05 8.90 -14.12
N ASN A 156 9.81 9.24 -14.45
CA ASN A 156 9.49 10.45 -15.19
C ASN A 156 9.76 11.73 -14.37
N GLU A 157 9.47 11.68 -13.09
CA GLU A 157 9.67 12.78 -12.15
C GLU A 157 11.06 12.75 -11.50
N LYS A 158 11.78 11.60 -11.63
CA LYS A 158 13.05 11.32 -10.95
C LYS A 158 12.96 11.51 -9.44
N ASP A 159 11.82 11.10 -8.86
CA ASP A 159 11.56 11.31 -7.45
C ASP A 159 11.33 9.99 -6.73
N LEU A 160 11.56 10.03 -5.41
CA LEU A 160 11.40 8.92 -4.48
C LEU A 160 10.29 9.24 -3.46
N GLU A 161 9.38 8.30 -3.27
CA GLU A 161 8.43 8.31 -2.17
C GLU A 161 8.76 7.15 -1.20
N ILE A 162 8.83 7.45 0.10
CA ILE A 162 9.04 6.46 1.15
C ILE A 162 7.74 6.34 1.95
N ARG A 163 7.32 5.12 2.25
CA ARG A 163 6.13 4.84 3.06
C ARG A 163 6.48 3.97 4.25
N LEU A 164 5.93 4.31 5.39
CA LEU A 164 5.95 3.48 6.59
C LEU A 164 4.52 3.20 7.03
N SER A 165 4.17 1.92 7.13
CA SER A 165 2.79 1.53 7.42
C SER A 165 2.74 0.43 8.49
N PRO A 166 2.58 0.82 9.78
CA PRO A 166 2.23 -0.10 10.85
C PRO A 166 0.74 -0.46 10.81
N TYR A 167 0.42 -1.72 11.10
CA TYR A 167 -0.94 -2.25 11.16
C TYR A 167 -1.15 -3.13 12.39
N LEU A 168 -2.33 -3.06 12.93
CA LEU A 168 -2.91 -4.06 13.83
C LEU A 168 -3.95 -4.85 13.05
N GLY A 169 -3.77 -6.15 12.94
CA GLY A 169 -4.69 -7.03 12.23
C GLY A 169 -5.38 -8.00 13.17
N TYR A 170 -6.63 -8.36 12.84
CA TYR A 170 -7.42 -9.35 13.55
C TYR A 170 -7.97 -10.37 12.57
N LYS A 171 -7.80 -11.66 12.87
CA LYS A 171 -8.30 -12.75 12.04
C LYS A 171 -9.65 -13.21 12.55
N LEU A 172 -10.71 -12.78 11.89
CA LEU A 172 -12.10 -13.06 12.25
C LEU A 172 -12.48 -14.54 12.01
N SER A 173 -12.01 -15.12 10.91
CA SER A 173 -12.33 -16.47 10.50
C SER A 173 -11.22 -17.09 9.64
N LYS A 174 -11.41 -18.32 9.14
CA LYS A 174 -10.51 -18.90 8.12
C LYS A 174 -10.50 -18.09 6.80
N LYS A 175 -11.57 -17.33 6.56
CA LYS A 175 -11.79 -16.60 5.31
C LYS A 175 -11.63 -15.07 5.45
N ASP A 176 -11.77 -14.54 6.65
CA ASP A 176 -11.88 -13.11 6.89
C ASP A 176 -10.84 -12.60 7.87
N LYS A 177 -10.28 -11.44 7.55
CA LYS A 177 -9.44 -10.66 8.47
C LYS A 177 -9.61 -9.17 8.22
N ILE A 178 -9.46 -8.38 9.27
CA ILE A 178 -9.48 -6.92 9.22
C ILE A 178 -8.13 -6.39 9.67
N GLU A 179 -7.65 -5.34 9.02
CA GLU A 179 -6.45 -4.61 9.39
C GLU A 179 -6.77 -3.13 9.57
N PHE A 180 -6.29 -2.56 10.65
CA PHE A 180 -6.30 -1.13 10.94
C PHE A 180 -4.85 -0.65 11.00
N GLY A 181 -4.56 0.50 10.41
CA GLY A 181 -3.19 0.97 10.40
C GLY A 181 -3.05 2.43 10.05
N LEU A 182 -1.83 2.90 10.13
CA LEU A 182 -1.40 4.19 9.64
C LEU A 182 -0.56 3.95 8.38
N ASP A 183 -0.64 4.86 7.43
CA ASP A 183 0.19 4.85 6.22
C ASP A 183 0.79 6.25 6.09
N TYR A 184 1.99 6.41 6.63
CA TYR A 184 2.77 7.64 6.51
C TYR A 184 3.55 7.62 5.20
N ARG A 185 3.44 8.69 4.42
CA ARG A 185 4.10 8.85 3.13
C ARG A 185 4.91 10.12 3.10
N LEU A 186 6.19 9.96 2.91
CA LEU A 186 7.14 11.02 2.62
C LEU A 186 7.38 11.03 1.12
N GLY A 187 6.75 11.94 0.40
CA GLY A 187 6.95 12.16 -1.03
C GLY A 187 7.93 13.29 -1.30
N ARG A 188 8.41 13.38 -2.53
CA ARG A 188 9.41 14.35 -2.98
C ARG A 188 10.68 14.30 -2.15
N VAL A 189 11.16 13.08 -1.88
CA VAL A 189 12.35 12.87 -1.03
C VAL A 189 13.62 13.45 -1.69
N LEU A 190 13.68 13.48 -2.99
CA LEU A 190 14.82 13.99 -3.76
C LEU A 190 14.67 15.49 -4.14
N GLU A 191 13.56 16.13 -3.75
CA GLU A 191 13.30 17.55 -3.94
C GLU A 191 13.58 18.36 -2.66
N THR A 192 13.64 19.68 -2.79
CA THR A 192 13.87 20.59 -1.64
C THR A 192 12.64 20.66 -0.72
N GLU A 193 11.43 20.54 -1.27
CA GLU A 193 10.18 20.57 -0.52
C GLU A 193 9.56 19.19 -0.41
N HIS A 194 9.60 18.60 0.77
CA HIS A 194 9.01 17.30 1.04
C HIS A 194 7.48 17.39 1.20
N LYS A 195 6.79 16.33 0.79
CA LYS A 195 5.34 16.19 0.98
C LYS A 195 5.06 15.13 2.03
N ASN A 196 4.38 15.52 3.12
CA ASN A 196 4.00 14.61 4.20
C ASN A 196 2.51 14.30 4.16
N ASN A 197 2.15 13.02 4.06
CA ASN A 197 0.77 12.58 4.10
C ASN A 197 0.65 11.46 5.13
N LEU A 198 -0.33 11.57 6.01
CA LEU A 198 -0.68 10.53 6.96
C LEU A 198 -2.09 10.04 6.66
N TRP A 199 -2.24 8.73 6.49
CA TRP A 199 -3.52 8.11 6.20
C TRP A 199 -3.88 7.11 7.29
N PHE A 200 -5.08 7.20 7.84
CA PHE A 200 -5.67 6.08 8.57
C PHE A 200 -6.15 5.06 7.55
N ARG A 201 -5.75 3.81 7.71
CA ARG A 201 -6.06 2.75 6.76
C ARG A 201 -6.89 1.66 7.41
N THR A 202 -8.00 1.31 6.77
CA THR A 202 -8.83 0.16 7.15
C THR A 202 -8.91 -0.79 5.97
N THR A 203 -8.64 -2.08 6.19
CA THR A 203 -8.71 -3.07 5.11
C THR A 203 -9.45 -4.32 5.58
N TRP A 204 -10.49 -4.68 4.89
CA TRP A 204 -11.16 -5.96 5.06
C TRP A 204 -10.73 -6.93 3.97
N TYR A 205 -10.24 -8.09 4.36
CA TYR A 205 -9.85 -9.18 3.47
C TYR A 205 -10.85 -10.31 3.56
N ILE A 206 -11.37 -10.74 2.42
CA ILE A 206 -12.36 -11.82 2.27
C ILE A 206 -11.76 -12.86 1.31
N SER A 207 -11.79 -14.13 1.69
CA SER A 207 -11.37 -15.26 0.86
C SER A 207 -12.58 -16.16 0.56
N LEU A 208 -12.87 -16.35 -0.73
CA LEU A 208 -13.97 -17.18 -1.21
C LEU A 208 -13.51 -18.64 -1.40
#